data_d9ed37a20a84e2df113884ad46a1a3b6
#
_entry.id   d9ed37a20a84e2df113884ad46a1a3b6
#
_cell.length_a   1.000
_cell.length_b   1.000
_cell.length_c   1.000
_cell.angle_alpha   90.00
_cell.angle_beta   90.00
_cell.angle_gamma   90.00
#
_symmetry.space_group_name_H-M   'P 1'
#
loop_
_entity.id
_entity.type
_entity.pdbx_description
1 polymer ?
#
loop_
_entity_poly.entity_id
_entity_poly.type
_entity_poly.pdbx_seq_one_letter_code
_entity_poly.pdbx_strand_id
1 'polypeptide(L)'
;AFMAFNCFAVSSILPQLKAMKARRVYICCTFGLFTDGLKNFDAAYEHGDFDKVITTNLTYLPPEIYTRPYFVEADMSKFIASLIDFMNHDASLSNVMATTDKIHGIVEAYNSRKDMNEFHF
;
A
#
# COMPACT_ATOMS: atom_id res chain seq x y z
N ALA A 1 -4.10 8.88 -10.81
CA ALA A 1 -5.07 9.68 -10.05
C ALA A 1 -4.83 9.42 -8.57
N PHE A 2 -4.31 10.43 -7.85
CA PHE A 2 -4.19 10.38 -6.39
C PHE A 2 -5.61 10.46 -5.82
N MET A 3 -6.17 9.33 -5.44
CA MET A 3 -7.38 9.33 -4.66
C MET A 3 -6.98 9.31 -3.18
N ALA A 4 -7.32 10.37 -2.46
CA ALA A 4 -7.46 10.28 -1.02
C ALA A 4 -8.50 9.20 -0.75
N PHE A 5 -8.07 8.06 -0.22
CA PHE A 5 -8.94 6.92 -0.01
C PHE A 5 -9.81 7.24 1.20
N ASN A 6 -10.98 7.77 0.95
CA ASN A 6 -12.00 7.93 1.98
C ASN A 6 -13.00 6.78 1.89
N CYS A 7 -13.84 6.67 2.89
CA CYS A 7 -14.84 5.63 3.06
C CYS A 7 -15.77 5.44 1.85
N PHE A 8 -15.99 6.50 1.06
CA PHE A 8 -16.84 6.47 -0.13
C PHE A 8 -16.30 5.54 -1.22
N ALA A 9 -14.98 5.50 -1.43
CA ALA A 9 -14.38 4.61 -2.42
C ALA A 9 -14.50 3.14 -2.03
N VAL A 10 -14.41 2.82 -0.74
CA VAL A 10 -14.60 1.46 -0.22
C VAL A 10 -16.01 0.97 -0.51
N SER A 11 -17.02 1.76 -0.18
CA SER A 11 -18.42 1.34 -0.33
C SER A 11 -18.92 1.33 -1.78
N SER A 12 -18.34 2.14 -2.68
CA SER A 12 -18.84 2.28 -4.05
C SER A 12 -18.07 1.45 -5.09
N ILE A 13 -16.75 1.34 -4.96
CA ILE A 13 -15.91 0.70 -5.98
C ILE A 13 -15.73 -0.80 -5.71
N LEU A 14 -15.55 -1.20 -4.46
CA LEU A 14 -15.27 -2.61 -4.14
C LEU A 14 -16.37 -3.58 -4.58
N PRO A 15 -17.67 -3.29 -4.35
CA PRO A 15 -18.74 -4.16 -4.84
C PRO A 15 -18.73 -4.31 -6.37
N GLN A 16 -18.38 -3.25 -7.11
CA GLN A 16 -18.30 -3.30 -8.57
C GLN A 16 -17.15 -4.23 -9.03
N LEU A 17 -15.98 -4.16 -8.39
CA LEU A 17 -14.87 -5.07 -8.70
C LEU A 17 -15.24 -6.53 -8.44
N LYS A 18 -15.96 -6.81 -7.38
CA LYS A 18 -16.46 -8.17 -7.09
C LYS A 18 -17.51 -8.62 -8.08
N ALA A 19 -18.43 -7.74 -8.51
CA ALA A 19 -19.39 -8.02 -9.58
C ALA A 19 -18.69 -8.38 -10.90
N MET A 20 -17.53 -7.76 -11.17
CA MET A 20 -16.65 -8.09 -12.31
C MET A 20 -15.83 -9.37 -12.09
N LYS A 21 -16.10 -10.16 -11.05
CA LYS A 21 -15.42 -11.41 -10.69
C LYS A 21 -13.93 -11.26 -10.38
N ALA A 22 -13.52 -10.11 -9.81
CA ALA A 22 -12.17 -9.94 -9.32
C ALA A 22 -11.87 -11.00 -8.23
N ARG A 23 -10.82 -11.79 -8.43
CA ARG A 23 -10.45 -12.87 -7.52
C ARG A 23 -9.82 -12.33 -6.24
N ARG A 24 -8.95 -11.34 -6.37
CA ARG A 24 -8.29 -10.65 -5.26
C ARG A 24 -8.31 -9.14 -5.49
N VAL A 25 -8.52 -8.39 -4.43
CA VAL A 25 -8.55 -6.93 -4.47
C VAL A 25 -7.60 -6.38 -3.42
N TYR A 26 -6.61 -5.63 -3.85
CA TYR A 26 -5.65 -4.94 -3.00
C TYR A 26 -5.85 -3.44 -3.12
N ILE A 27 -5.95 -2.77 -1.99
CA ILE A 27 -6.10 -1.32 -1.91
C ILE A 27 -4.73 -0.74 -1.58
N CYS A 28 -4.18 0.11 -2.45
CA CYS A 28 -2.90 0.75 -2.21
C CYS A 28 -3.08 2.27 -2.25
N CYS A 29 -2.63 2.96 -1.20
CA CYS A 29 -2.65 4.42 -1.16
C CYS A 29 -1.41 4.97 -0.45
N THR A 30 -0.97 6.15 -0.86
CA THR A 30 0.16 6.82 -0.22
C THR A 30 -0.23 7.34 1.16
N PHE A 31 -1.42 7.93 1.30
CA PHE A 31 -1.90 8.50 2.55
C PHE A 31 -3.20 7.81 2.96
N GLY A 32 -3.14 6.99 4.02
CA GLY A 32 -4.31 6.35 4.62
C GLY A 32 -4.89 7.26 5.70
N LEU A 33 -5.84 8.12 5.36
CA LEU A 33 -6.35 9.12 6.30
C LEU A 33 -7.33 8.54 7.33
N PHE A 34 -8.10 7.52 6.99
CA PHE A 34 -9.08 6.85 7.85
C PHE A 34 -9.96 7.80 8.68
N THR A 35 -10.35 8.95 8.10
CA THR A 35 -11.07 10.05 8.79
C THR A 35 -12.41 9.60 9.38
N ASP A 36 -13.08 8.64 8.76
CA ASP A 36 -14.37 8.10 9.20
C ASP A 36 -14.22 6.83 10.07
N GLY A 37 -12.98 6.57 10.55
CA GLY A 37 -12.65 5.39 11.32
C GLY A 37 -12.57 4.11 10.49
N LEU A 38 -12.46 2.96 11.15
CA LEU A 38 -12.20 1.67 10.52
C LEU A 38 -13.45 0.81 10.28
N LYS A 39 -14.60 1.18 10.83
CA LYS A 39 -15.84 0.35 10.80
C LYS A 39 -16.25 -0.09 9.40
N ASN A 40 -16.16 0.81 8.43
CA ASN A 40 -16.55 0.50 7.05
C ASN A 40 -15.54 -0.41 6.37
N PHE A 41 -14.25 -0.27 6.71
CA PHE A 41 -13.20 -1.18 6.25
C PHE A 41 -13.36 -2.57 6.88
N ASP A 42 -13.63 -2.62 8.17
CA ASP A 42 -13.88 -3.88 8.90
C ASP A 42 -15.07 -4.63 8.26
N ALA A 43 -16.19 -3.95 8.03
CA ALA A 43 -17.39 -4.54 7.41
C ALA A 43 -17.11 -5.02 5.96
N ALA A 44 -16.42 -4.23 5.14
CA ALA A 44 -16.08 -4.61 3.78
C ALA A 44 -15.10 -5.80 3.73
N TYR A 45 -14.18 -5.88 4.69
CA TYR A 45 -13.27 -7.02 4.82
C TYR A 45 -14.01 -8.31 5.24
N GLU A 46 -14.90 -8.22 6.21
CA GLU A 46 -15.75 -9.35 6.63
C GLU A 46 -16.66 -9.85 5.50
N HIS A 47 -17.14 -8.93 4.66
CA HIS A 47 -17.91 -9.26 3.45
C HIS A 47 -17.03 -9.88 2.34
N GLY A 48 -15.71 -9.75 2.43
CA GLY A 48 -14.76 -10.28 1.45
C GLY A 48 -14.59 -9.40 0.21
N ASP A 49 -14.84 -8.09 0.31
CA ASP A 49 -14.75 -7.16 -0.80
C ASP A 49 -13.31 -6.83 -1.19
N PHE A 50 -12.37 -6.95 -0.26
CA PHE A 50 -10.94 -6.80 -0.50
C PHE A 50 -10.11 -7.73 0.38
N ASP A 51 -8.84 -7.93 0.02
CA ASP A 51 -7.90 -8.79 0.75
C ASP A 51 -6.97 -8.00 1.66
N LYS A 52 -6.39 -6.90 1.18
CA LYS A 52 -5.43 -6.07 1.93
C LYS A 52 -5.59 -4.59 1.61
N VAL A 53 -5.26 -3.77 2.62
CA VAL A 53 -5.04 -2.33 2.49
C VAL A 53 -3.57 -2.05 2.79
N ILE A 54 -2.88 -1.47 1.83
CA ILE A 54 -1.47 -1.12 1.92
C ILE A 54 -1.35 0.40 1.90
N THR A 55 -0.76 0.98 2.92
CA THR A 55 -0.54 2.44 2.99
C THR A 55 0.83 2.74 3.57
N THR A 56 1.36 3.93 3.27
CA THR A 56 2.64 4.35 3.84
C THR A 56 2.45 4.92 5.24
N ASN A 57 3.55 5.02 5.99
CA ASN A 57 3.64 5.69 7.28
C ASN A 57 3.94 7.20 7.17
N LEU A 58 3.63 7.82 6.02
CA LEU A 58 3.86 9.26 5.78
C LEU A 58 2.77 10.16 6.38
N THR A 59 1.75 9.59 6.98
CA THR A 59 0.70 10.30 7.70
C THR A 59 0.39 9.60 9.03
N TYR A 60 -0.35 10.28 9.89
CA TYR A 60 -0.81 9.66 11.12
C TYR A 60 -1.73 8.47 10.81
N LEU A 61 -1.40 7.33 11.39
CA LEU A 61 -2.22 6.13 11.34
C LEU A 61 -2.79 5.86 12.74
N PRO A 62 -4.11 5.66 12.89
CA PRO A 62 -4.68 5.36 14.20
C PRO A 62 -4.14 4.01 14.70
N PRO A 63 -3.76 3.90 16.00
CA PRO A 63 -3.13 2.70 16.53
C PRO A 63 -3.94 1.42 16.32
N GLU A 64 -5.26 1.54 16.28
CA GLU A 64 -6.17 0.41 16.09
C GLU A 64 -6.00 -0.28 14.74
N ILE A 65 -5.45 0.41 13.72
CA ILE A 65 -5.30 -0.18 12.39
C ILE A 65 -4.28 -1.32 12.38
N TYR A 66 -3.27 -1.23 13.24
CA TYR A 66 -2.22 -2.26 13.33
C TYR A 66 -2.72 -3.60 13.89
N THR A 67 -3.90 -3.60 14.51
CA THR A 67 -4.55 -4.83 14.96
C THR A 67 -5.37 -5.52 13.88
N ARG A 68 -5.52 -4.90 12.70
CA ARG A 68 -6.35 -5.40 11.61
C ARG A 68 -5.58 -6.37 10.70
N PRO A 69 -6.12 -7.57 10.44
CA PRO A 69 -5.45 -8.59 9.63
C PRO A 69 -5.29 -8.19 8.16
N TYR A 70 -6.07 -7.22 7.71
CA TYR A 70 -6.03 -6.74 6.33
C TYR A 70 -5.03 -5.60 6.12
N PHE A 71 -4.48 -5.02 7.18
CA PHE A 71 -3.60 -3.86 7.09
C PHE A 71 -2.14 -4.25 6.84
N VAL A 72 -1.47 -3.50 5.97
CA VAL A 72 -0.04 -3.59 5.70
C VAL A 72 0.54 -2.19 5.62
N GLU A 73 1.51 -1.91 6.47
CA GLU A 73 2.27 -0.66 6.42
C GLU A 73 3.44 -0.79 5.43
N ALA A 74 3.56 0.16 4.53
CA ALA A 74 4.74 0.37 3.71
C ALA A 74 5.63 1.42 4.39
N ASP A 75 6.69 0.96 5.05
CA ASP A 75 7.61 1.84 5.78
C ASP A 75 8.49 2.65 4.82
N MET A 76 8.28 3.97 4.82
CA MET A 76 9.01 4.93 4.00
C MET A 76 10.17 5.61 4.74
N SER A 77 10.44 5.24 5.99
CA SER A 77 11.43 5.91 6.86
C SER A 77 12.83 5.96 6.23
N LYS A 78 13.29 4.85 5.68
CA LYS A 78 14.61 4.78 5.00
C LYS A 78 14.66 5.65 3.75
N PHE A 79 13.58 5.67 2.98
CA PHE A 79 13.50 6.50 1.78
C PHE A 79 13.56 7.99 2.13
N ILE A 80 12.79 8.42 3.13
CA ILE A 80 12.78 9.81 3.60
C ILE A 80 14.13 10.20 4.20
N ALA A 81 14.76 9.33 5.00
CA ALA A 81 16.09 9.58 5.54
C ALA A 81 17.13 9.78 4.43
N SER A 82 17.13 8.94 3.40
CA SER A 82 18.00 9.08 2.23
C SER A 82 17.73 10.38 1.47
N LEU A 83 16.45 10.76 1.31
CA LEU A 83 16.07 12.00 0.64
C LEU A 83 16.63 13.23 1.38
N ILE A 84 16.50 13.25 2.70
CA ILE A 84 17.03 14.32 3.56
C ILE A 84 18.55 14.39 3.44
N ASP A 85 19.24 13.25 3.48
CA ASP A 85 20.70 13.17 3.36
C ASP A 85 21.19 13.74 2.01
N PHE A 86 20.56 13.33 0.91
CA PHE A 86 20.88 13.86 -0.43
C PHE A 86 20.66 15.37 -0.54
N MET A 87 19.57 15.87 0.05
CA MET A 87 19.29 17.31 0.04
C MET A 87 20.30 18.10 0.87
N ASN A 88 20.77 17.55 1.99
CA ASN A 88 21.77 18.22 2.86
C ASN A 88 23.17 18.27 2.23
N HIS A 89 23.48 17.34 1.32
CA HIS A 89 24.79 17.27 0.67
C HIS A 89 24.77 17.80 -0.77
N ASP A 90 23.73 18.53 -1.19
CA ASP A 90 23.55 19.04 -2.57
C ASP A 90 23.76 17.96 -3.66
N ALA A 91 23.52 16.70 -3.30
CA ALA A 91 23.69 15.58 -4.20
C ALA A 91 22.49 15.43 -5.15
N SER A 92 22.75 14.90 -6.36
CA SER A 92 21.68 14.68 -7.33
C SER A 92 20.68 13.63 -6.83
N LEU A 93 19.40 14.00 -6.81
CA LEU A 93 18.29 13.12 -6.45
C LEU A 93 18.00 12.04 -7.52
N SER A 94 18.58 12.15 -8.71
CA SER A 94 18.31 11.25 -9.84
C SER A 94 18.48 9.78 -9.47
N ASN A 95 19.53 9.44 -8.70
CA ASN A 95 19.79 8.06 -8.29
C ASN A 95 18.81 7.52 -7.25
N VAL A 96 18.24 8.41 -6.42
CA VAL A 96 17.21 8.02 -5.44
C VAL A 96 15.86 7.85 -6.12
N MET A 97 15.58 8.70 -7.12
CA MET A 97 14.35 8.70 -7.90
C MET A 97 14.33 7.63 -9.01
N ALA A 98 15.48 7.04 -9.35
CA ALA A 98 15.58 5.95 -10.33
C ALA A 98 15.01 4.64 -9.75
N THR A 99 13.72 4.64 -9.45
CA THR A 99 13.01 3.47 -8.90
C THR A 99 12.70 2.42 -9.95
N THR A 100 12.67 2.79 -11.23
CA THR A 100 12.30 1.89 -12.34
C THR A 100 13.23 0.68 -12.40
N ASP A 101 14.55 0.88 -12.35
CA ASP A 101 15.52 -0.21 -12.43
C ASP A 101 15.44 -1.13 -11.21
N LYS A 102 15.17 -0.57 -10.02
CA LYS A 102 14.94 -1.35 -8.80
C LYS A 102 13.67 -2.19 -8.90
N ILE A 103 12.59 -1.63 -9.45
CA ILE A 103 11.33 -2.35 -9.67
C ILE A 103 11.55 -3.49 -10.67
N HIS A 104 12.24 -3.23 -11.79
CA HIS A 104 12.58 -4.28 -12.76
C HIS A 104 13.39 -5.40 -12.13
N GLY A 105 14.41 -5.08 -11.35
CA GLY A 105 15.21 -6.09 -10.64
C GLY A 105 14.37 -6.94 -9.66
N ILE A 106 13.44 -6.33 -8.93
CA ILE A 106 12.54 -7.05 -8.03
C ILE A 106 11.59 -7.97 -8.81
N VAL A 107 11.03 -7.49 -9.92
CA VAL A 107 10.13 -8.27 -10.78
C VAL A 107 10.87 -9.44 -11.43
N GLU A 108 12.09 -9.24 -11.90
CA GLU A 108 12.93 -10.32 -12.46
C GLU A 108 13.28 -11.36 -11.41
N ALA A 109 13.68 -10.92 -10.21
CA ALA A 109 13.96 -11.81 -9.08
C ALA A 109 12.72 -12.61 -8.67
N TYR A 110 11.53 -12.00 -8.69
CA TYR A 110 10.27 -12.67 -8.42
C TYR A 110 9.96 -13.74 -9.49
N ASN A 111 10.08 -13.39 -10.75
CA ASN A 111 9.83 -14.33 -11.86
C ASN A 111 10.84 -15.49 -11.94
N SER A 112 12.07 -15.26 -11.43
CA SER A 112 13.13 -16.30 -11.39
C SER A 112 12.97 -17.27 -10.21
N ARG A 113 12.17 -16.94 -9.21
CA ARG A 113 11.89 -17.83 -8.07
C ARG A 113 10.95 -18.95 -8.48
N LYS A 114 11.44 -20.19 -8.53
CA LYS A 114 10.64 -21.40 -8.84
C LYS A 114 9.67 -21.77 -7.72
N ASP A 115 9.84 -21.28 -6.50
CA ASP A 115 9.00 -21.60 -5.35
C ASP A 115 8.18 -20.38 -4.93
N MET A 116 6.94 -20.31 -5.40
CA MET A 116 5.95 -19.27 -5.07
C MET A 116 5.37 -19.39 -3.66
N ASN A 117 5.90 -20.26 -2.80
CA ASN A 117 5.30 -20.55 -1.49
C ASN A 117 5.88 -19.75 -0.31
N GLU A 118 6.86 -18.88 -0.50
CA GLU A 118 7.51 -18.15 0.59
C GLU A 118 7.09 -16.69 0.79
N PHE A 119 6.09 -16.21 0.08
CA PHE A 119 5.52 -14.89 0.41
C PHE A 119 4.38 -15.05 1.43
N HIS A 120 4.74 -15.21 2.70
CA HIS A 120 3.89 -14.89 3.82
C HIS A 120 3.93 -13.36 4.02
N PHE A 121 2.84 -12.71 3.62
CA PHE A 121 2.54 -11.35 4.05
C PHE A 121 1.88 -11.38 5.43
#